data_888877686766dc2f3770438a2c433aa9
#
_entry.id   888877686766dc2f3770438a2c433aa9
#
_cell.length_a   1.000
_cell.length_b   1.000
_cell.length_c   1.000
_cell.angle_alpha   90.00
_cell.angle_beta   90.00
_cell.angle_gamma   90.00
#
_symmetry.space_group_name_H-M   'P 1'
#
loop_
_entity.id
_entity.type
_entity.pdbx_description
1 polymer ?
#
loop_
_entity_poly.entity_id
_entity_poly.type
_entity_poly.pdbx_seq_one_letter_code
_entity_poly.pdbx_strand_id
1 'polypeptide(L)'
;LFRSARLYIGETENRYLTGEMRRRVIYKMYKLPQVTIRNEKQLLRDGEIVRIRDIEIECFLVPGHTYGHMVYLVDNRYLFTGDTLWFGADGGYSFISALAEDNKLAVRSLAALEQKLRDRKLHSIFLTGHTGWTDNFDFAFAHRDKLCSPFGKRVHDPQAPYDAYDESDDTEARAKSGFLKGVGR
;
A
#
# COMPACT_ATOMS: atom_id res chain seq x y z
N LEU A 1 9.71 18.81 12.04
CA LEU A 1 8.53 19.48 11.51
C LEU A 1 7.23 19.06 12.21
N PHE A 2 7.03 17.78 12.54
CA PHE A 2 5.78 17.25 13.11
C PHE A 2 5.94 16.74 14.55
N ARG A 3 6.71 17.41 15.40
CA ARG A 3 7.04 16.95 16.77
C ARG A 3 5.82 16.77 17.69
N SER A 4 4.75 17.54 17.44
CA SER A 4 3.50 17.51 18.21
C SER A 4 2.37 16.69 17.54
N ALA A 5 2.61 16.15 16.34
CA ALA A 5 1.60 15.36 15.66
C ALA A 5 1.44 13.99 16.35
N ARG A 6 0.19 13.53 16.48
CA ARG A 6 -0.10 12.15 16.87
C ARG A 6 0.14 11.24 15.67
N LEU A 7 0.81 10.11 15.90
CA LEU A 7 1.02 9.08 14.90
C LEU A 7 -0.05 7.99 15.05
N TYR A 8 -0.75 7.71 13.94
CA TYR A 8 -1.65 6.57 13.83
C TYR A 8 -0.93 5.47 13.05
N ILE A 9 -0.82 4.29 13.63
CA ILE A 9 -0.05 3.19 13.03
C ILE A 9 -0.66 1.85 13.42
N GLY A 10 -0.68 0.89 12.52
CA GLY A 10 -1.09 -0.48 12.82
C GLY A 10 -0.29 -1.08 13.97
N GLU A 11 -0.96 -1.79 14.89
CA GLU A 11 -0.33 -2.37 16.08
C GLU A 11 0.88 -3.26 15.71
N THR A 12 0.73 -4.13 14.73
CA THR A 12 1.82 -4.98 14.25
C THR A 12 2.89 -4.17 13.52
N GLU A 13 2.51 -3.15 12.74
CA GLU A 13 3.47 -2.31 12.02
C GLU A 13 4.32 -1.48 13.01
N ASN A 14 3.73 -1.06 14.14
CA ASN A 14 4.50 -0.40 15.19
C ASN A 14 5.64 -1.27 15.74
N ARG A 15 5.50 -2.60 15.76
CA ARG A 15 6.56 -3.52 16.21
C ARG A 15 7.77 -3.51 15.27
N TYR A 16 7.56 -3.28 13.96
CA TYR A 16 8.65 -3.01 13.03
C TYR A 16 9.30 -1.65 13.30
N LEU A 17 8.48 -0.63 13.55
CA LEU A 17 8.97 0.71 13.83
C LEU A 17 9.82 0.78 15.11
N THR A 18 9.43 0.01 16.14
CA THR A 18 10.18 -0.05 17.42
C THR A 18 11.38 -0.99 17.38
N GLY A 19 11.53 -1.77 16.31
CA GLY A 19 12.59 -2.78 16.18
C GLY A 19 12.33 -4.10 16.91
N GLU A 20 11.14 -4.28 17.51
CA GLU A 20 10.70 -5.55 18.11
C GLU A 20 10.56 -6.64 17.03
N MET A 21 10.08 -6.27 15.85
CA MET A 21 10.04 -7.12 14.68
C MET A 21 10.98 -6.60 13.58
N ARG A 22 11.50 -7.50 12.76
CA ARG A 22 12.35 -7.15 11.62
C ARG A 22 11.77 -7.72 10.33
N ARG A 23 11.80 -6.94 9.28
CA ARG A 23 11.42 -7.40 7.94
C ARG A 23 12.44 -8.42 7.43
N ARG A 24 11.98 -9.62 7.08
CA ARG A 24 12.88 -10.71 6.67
C ARG A 24 13.49 -10.46 5.30
N VAL A 25 12.68 -10.03 4.34
CA VAL A 25 13.09 -9.88 2.94
C VAL A 25 13.95 -8.64 2.76
N ILE A 26 13.45 -7.47 3.12
CA ILE A 26 14.19 -6.21 2.94
C ILE A 26 15.45 -6.16 3.80
N TYR A 27 15.40 -6.71 5.02
CA TYR A 27 16.56 -6.68 5.93
C TYR A 27 17.75 -7.53 5.45
N LYS A 28 17.48 -8.56 4.64
CA LYS A 28 18.57 -9.31 3.99
C LYS A 28 19.27 -8.51 2.89
N MET A 29 18.55 -7.60 2.26
CA MET A 29 19.03 -6.78 1.14
C MET A 29 19.61 -5.43 1.60
N TYR A 30 19.02 -4.84 2.63
CA TYR A 30 19.37 -3.49 3.10
C TYR A 30 19.37 -3.43 4.64
N LYS A 31 20.44 -2.88 5.21
CA LYS A 31 20.47 -2.50 6.63
C LYS A 31 19.77 -1.16 6.78
N LEU A 32 18.47 -1.18 6.97
CA LEU A 32 17.72 0.03 7.24
C LEU A 32 18.01 0.55 8.66
N PRO A 33 18.31 1.85 8.83
CA PRO A 33 18.51 2.42 10.14
C PRO A 33 17.23 2.35 10.97
N GLN A 34 17.37 2.00 12.24
CA GLN A 34 16.26 2.07 13.18
C GLN A 34 15.95 3.54 13.49
N VAL A 35 14.71 3.95 13.26
CA VAL A 35 14.25 5.31 13.53
C VAL A 35 13.46 5.33 14.84
N THR A 36 13.84 6.22 15.77
CA THR A 36 13.08 6.43 16.99
C THR A 36 12.07 7.56 16.80
N ILE A 37 10.79 7.22 16.83
CA ILE A 37 9.69 8.18 16.79
C ILE A 37 9.16 8.37 18.20
N ARG A 38 9.28 9.60 18.74
CA ARG A 38 8.87 9.97 20.11
C ARG A 38 7.45 10.53 20.19
N ASN A 39 6.78 10.70 19.05
CA ASN A 39 5.42 11.19 18.99
C ASN A 39 4.46 10.27 19.76
N GLU A 40 3.42 10.84 20.32
CA GLU A 40 2.29 10.07 20.83
C GLU A 40 1.74 9.17 19.71
N LYS A 41 1.50 7.90 20.03
CA LYS A 41 1.02 6.91 19.07
C LYS A 41 -0.35 6.41 19.46
N GLN A 42 -1.21 6.29 18.47
CA GLN A 42 -2.44 5.50 18.58
C GLN A 42 -2.25 4.24 17.73
N LEU A 43 -2.33 3.08 18.36
CA LEU A 43 -2.21 1.79 17.68
C LEU A 43 -3.56 1.41 17.10
N LEU A 44 -3.57 1.04 15.82
CA LEU A 44 -4.76 0.71 15.05
C LEU A 44 -4.88 -0.80 14.86
N ARG A 45 -6.12 -1.30 14.89
CA ARG A 45 -6.45 -2.71 14.70
C ARG A 45 -7.35 -2.92 13.49
N ASP A 46 -7.46 -4.18 13.05
CA ASP A 46 -8.40 -4.55 11.98
C ASP A 46 -9.85 -4.22 12.36
N GLY A 47 -10.55 -3.58 11.43
CA GLY A 47 -11.94 -3.15 11.62
C GLY A 47 -12.13 -1.93 12.52
N GLU A 48 -11.07 -1.33 13.06
CA GLU A 48 -11.17 -0.13 13.86
C GLU A 48 -11.57 1.07 13.00
N ILE A 49 -12.50 1.89 13.53
CA ILE A 49 -12.88 3.17 12.93
C ILE A 49 -12.34 4.29 13.80
N VAL A 50 -11.51 5.13 13.19
CA VAL A 50 -10.94 6.33 13.83
C VAL A 50 -11.55 7.57 13.22
N ARG A 51 -11.87 8.55 14.07
CA ARG A 51 -12.30 9.88 13.62
C ARG A 51 -11.25 10.91 13.98
N ILE A 52 -10.78 11.62 12.97
CA ILE A 52 -9.85 12.73 13.11
C ILE A 52 -10.56 13.98 12.60
N ARG A 53 -11.09 14.78 13.53
CA ARG A 53 -12.01 15.88 13.25
C ARG A 53 -13.26 15.36 12.53
N ASP A 54 -13.50 15.80 11.31
CA ASP A 54 -14.62 15.45 10.42
C ASP A 54 -14.32 14.27 9.49
N ILE A 55 -13.08 13.76 9.51
CA ILE A 55 -12.64 12.64 8.66
C ILE A 55 -12.84 11.32 9.41
N GLU A 56 -13.54 10.39 8.80
CA GLU A 56 -13.67 9.02 9.27
C GLU A 56 -12.70 8.09 8.52
N ILE A 57 -11.98 7.25 9.25
CA ILE A 57 -11.00 6.32 8.69
C ILE A 57 -11.30 4.92 9.24
N GLU A 58 -11.68 4.01 8.36
CA GLU A 58 -11.79 2.59 8.70
C GLU A 58 -10.48 1.88 8.33
N CYS A 59 -10.00 1.06 9.25
CA CYS A 59 -8.71 0.38 9.17
C CYS A 59 -8.89 -1.09 8.83
N PHE A 60 -8.19 -1.58 7.82
CA PHE A 60 -8.16 -3.01 7.48
C PHE A 60 -6.74 -3.52 7.61
N LEU A 61 -6.56 -4.62 8.34
CA LEU A 61 -5.30 -5.35 8.35
C LEU A 61 -5.25 -6.26 7.12
N VAL A 62 -4.30 -5.98 6.22
CA VAL A 62 -4.11 -6.71 4.95
C VAL A 62 -2.67 -7.19 4.87
N PRO A 63 -2.31 -8.21 5.66
CA PRO A 63 -0.93 -8.66 5.79
C PRO A 63 -0.43 -9.37 4.54
N GLY A 64 0.89 -9.29 4.34
CA GLY A 64 1.60 -9.97 3.24
C GLY A 64 2.79 -9.19 2.74
N HIS A 65 2.62 -7.94 2.33
CA HIS A 65 3.76 -7.03 2.08
C HIS A 65 4.59 -6.87 3.36
N THR A 66 3.95 -6.48 4.45
CA THR A 66 4.40 -6.72 5.83
C THR A 66 3.33 -7.51 6.59
N TYR A 67 3.67 -8.09 7.74
CA TYR A 67 2.66 -8.73 8.58
C TYR A 67 1.70 -7.74 9.24
N GLY A 68 2.08 -6.47 9.30
CA GLY A 68 1.27 -5.39 9.89
C GLY A 68 0.66 -4.44 8.85
N HIS A 69 0.73 -4.76 7.55
CA HIS A 69 0.27 -3.86 6.50
C HIS A 69 -1.20 -3.49 6.68
N MET A 70 -1.45 -2.18 6.72
CA MET A 70 -2.79 -1.62 6.89
C MET A 70 -3.26 -0.94 5.62
N VAL A 71 -4.54 -1.09 5.33
CA VAL A 71 -5.28 -0.36 4.31
C VAL A 71 -6.29 0.55 5.01
N TYR A 72 -6.46 1.76 4.50
CA TYR A 72 -7.31 2.76 5.12
C TYR A 72 -8.40 3.21 4.15
N LEU A 73 -9.66 3.06 4.56
CA LEU A 73 -10.81 3.61 3.85
C LEU A 73 -11.21 4.93 4.52
N VAL A 74 -11.02 6.02 3.81
CA VAL A 74 -11.30 7.38 4.28
C VAL A 74 -12.64 7.84 3.71
N ASP A 75 -13.54 8.26 4.61
CA ASP A 75 -14.88 8.79 4.31
C ASP A 75 -15.70 7.88 3.38
N ASN A 76 -15.55 6.55 3.52
CA ASN A 76 -16.18 5.54 2.66
C ASN A 76 -15.93 5.74 1.16
N ARG A 77 -14.89 6.48 0.78
CA ARG A 77 -14.62 6.87 -0.60
C ARG A 77 -13.21 6.60 -1.06
N TYR A 78 -12.21 6.93 -0.26
CA TYR A 78 -10.81 6.85 -0.66
C TYR A 78 -10.13 5.66 0.02
N LEU A 79 -9.76 4.65 -0.75
CA LEU A 79 -9.09 3.46 -0.24
C LEU A 79 -7.58 3.56 -0.48
N PHE A 80 -6.84 3.88 0.58
CA PHE A 80 -5.38 3.91 0.56
C PHE A 80 -4.84 2.50 0.78
N THR A 81 -4.43 1.85 -0.29
CA THR A 81 -4.01 0.44 -0.26
C THR A 81 -2.53 0.26 0.06
N GLY A 82 -1.73 1.33 0.00
CA GLY A 82 -0.29 1.22 0.18
C GLY A 82 0.31 0.21 -0.80
N ASP A 83 1.13 -0.68 -0.26
CA ASP A 83 1.87 -1.68 -1.03
C ASP A 83 1.20 -3.05 -1.09
N THR A 84 -0.08 -3.17 -0.74
CA THR A 84 -0.81 -4.43 -0.92
C THR A 84 -1.41 -4.58 -2.31
N LEU A 85 -1.54 -3.47 -3.05
CA LEU A 85 -2.09 -3.44 -4.40
C LEU A 85 -1.10 -2.72 -5.34
N TRP A 86 -0.90 -3.31 -6.50
CA TRP A 86 -0.02 -2.80 -7.54
C TRP A 86 -0.72 -2.81 -8.89
N PHE A 87 -0.84 -1.67 -9.54
CA PHE A 87 -1.44 -1.59 -10.87
C PHE A 87 -0.43 -1.91 -11.96
N GLY A 88 -0.75 -2.90 -12.77
CA GLY A 88 -0.13 -3.18 -14.06
C GLY A 88 -0.94 -2.59 -15.20
N ALA A 89 -0.55 -2.94 -16.44
CA ALA A 89 -1.22 -2.49 -17.67
C ALA A 89 -2.67 -2.97 -17.79
N ASP A 90 -2.92 -4.11 -17.22
CA ASP A 90 -4.11 -4.93 -17.43
C ASP A 90 -4.92 -5.10 -16.13
N GLY A 91 -4.55 -4.39 -15.08
CA GLY A 91 -5.27 -4.42 -13.81
C GLY A 91 -4.38 -4.51 -12.57
N GLY A 92 -5.03 -4.57 -11.41
CA GLY A 92 -4.37 -4.64 -10.12
C GLY A 92 -3.93 -6.05 -9.75
N TYR A 93 -2.73 -6.14 -9.20
CA TYR A 93 -2.06 -7.33 -8.70
C TYR A 93 -1.84 -7.23 -7.19
N SER A 94 -1.78 -8.37 -6.51
CA SER A 94 -1.08 -8.42 -5.22
C SER A 94 0.37 -8.02 -5.43
N PHE A 95 0.91 -7.24 -4.53
CA PHE A 95 2.19 -6.53 -4.62
C PHE A 95 3.35 -7.30 -5.31
N ILE A 96 4.54 -6.71 -5.33
CA ILE A 96 5.74 -7.29 -5.95
C ILE A 96 6.27 -8.45 -5.12
N SER A 97 6.40 -9.63 -5.72
CA SER A 97 6.78 -10.88 -5.06
C SER A 97 8.10 -10.82 -4.30
N ALA A 98 9.09 -10.10 -4.84
CA ALA A 98 10.42 -10.01 -4.25
C ALA A 98 10.49 -9.16 -2.97
N LEU A 99 9.47 -8.36 -2.70
CA LEU A 99 9.45 -7.40 -1.58
C LEU A 99 8.40 -7.73 -0.50
N ALA A 100 7.58 -8.75 -0.71
CA ALA A 100 6.60 -9.17 0.27
C ALA A 100 7.20 -10.15 1.29
N GLU A 101 6.79 -10.04 2.55
CA GLU A 101 7.18 -10.96 3.61
C GLU A 101 6.57 -12.35 3.43
N ASP A 102 5.32 -12.40 2.93
CA ASP A 102 4.58 -13.63 2.64
C ASP A 102 3.65 -13.44 1.43
N ASN A 103 4.08 -13.97 0.29
CA ASN A 103 3.34 -13.86 -0.97
C ASN A 103 1.96 -14.54 -0.94
N LYS A 104 1.86 -15.69 -0.28
CA LYS A 104 0.58 -16.42 -0.19
C LYS A 104 -0.41 -15.70 0.71
N LEU A 105 0.10 -15.12 1.78
CA LEU A 105 -0.71 -14.31 2.69
C LEU A 105 -1.18 -13.02 1.99
N ALA A 106 -0.31 -12.35 1.22
CA ALA A 106 -0.67 -11.15 0.47
C ALA A 106 -1.87 -11.38 -0.46
N VAL A 107 -1.80 -12.46 -1.27
CA VAL A 107 -2.90 -12.83 -2.19
C VAL A 107 -4.20 -13.12 -1.42
N ARG A 108 -4.12 -13.88 -0.33
CA ARG A 108 -5.32 -14.23 0.47
C ARG A 108 -5.92 -13.00 1.16
N SER A 109 -5.09 -12.14 1.71
CA SER A 109 -5.54 -10.94 2.43
C SER A 109 -6.17 -9.94 1.48
N LEU A 110 -5.60 -9.77 0.27
CA LEU A 110 -6.18 -8.90 -0.75
C LEU A 110 -7.53 -9.44 -1.25
N ALA A 111 -7.66 -10.76 -1.44
CA ALA A 111 -8.92 -11.38 -1.80
C ALA A 111 -10.00 -11.19 -0.72
N ALA A 112 -9.63 -11.30 0.56
CA ALA A 112 -10.54 -11.05 1.67
C ALA A 112 -10.98 -9.59 1.75
N LEU A 113 -10.08 -8.64 1.48
CA LEU A 113 -10.41 -7.21 1.39
C LEU A 113 -11.38 -6.96 0.24
N GLU A 114 -11.09 -7.47 -0.97
CA GLU A 114 -11.99 -7.34 -2.12
C GLU A 114 -13.40 -7.80 -1.77
N GLN A 115 -13.55 -8.98 -1.17
CA GLN A 115 -14.86 -9.51 -0.81
C GLN A 115 -15.61 -8.59 0.17
N LYS A 116 -14.93 -8.09 1.22
CA LYS A 116 -15.52 -7.13 2.17
C LYS A 116 -16.03 -5.86 1.47
N LEU A 117 -15.27 -5.32 0.51
CA LEU A 117 -15.64 -4.10 -0.22
C LEU A 117 -16.80 -4.36 -1.20
N ARG A 118 -16.79 -5.50 -1.87
CA ARG A 118 -17.83 -5.92 -2.82
C ARG A 118 -19.16 -6.15 -2.12
N ASP A 119 -19.17 -6.81 -0.97
CA ASP A 119 -20.38 -7.05 -0.16
C ASP A 119 -21.03 -5.74 0.29
N ARG A 120 -20.22 -4.72 0.51
CA ARG A 120 -20.68 -3.37 0.90
C ARG A 120 -21.10 -2.50 -0.28
N LYS A 121 -20.89 -2.95 -1.51
CA LYS A 121 -21.14 -2.19 -2.76
C LYS A 121 -20.48 -0.79 -2.74
N LEU A 122 -19.28 -0.71 -2.19
CA LEU A 122 -18.56 0.54 -2.08
C LEU A 122 -17.98 0.95 -3.44
N HIS A 123 -18.26 2.20 -3.82
CA HIS A 123 -17.63 2.86 -4.96
C HIS A 123 -16.45 3.69 -4.45
N SER A 124 -15.27 3.06 -4.35
CA SER A 124 -14.08 3.68 -3.81
C SER A 124 -13.10 4.07 -4.90
N ILE A 125 -12.34 5.12 -4.65
CA ILE A 125 -11.13 5.45 -5.40
C ILE A 125 -9.97 4.72 -4.71
N PHE A 126 -9.30 3.83 -5.43
CA PHE A 126 -8.18 3.03 -4.96
C PHE A 126 -6.88 3.79 -5.20
N LEU A 127 -6.11 4.02 -4.15
CA LEU A 127 -4.85 4.75 -4.19
C LEU A 127 -3.72 3.81 -3.72
N THR A 128 -2.79 3.50 -4.62
CA THR A 128 -1.65 2.62 -4.31
C THR A 128 -0.44 3.42 -3.82
N GLY A 129 0.52 2.74 -3.22
CA GLY A 129 1.76 3.39 -2.77
C GLY A 129 2.67 3.86 -3.91
N HIS A 130 2.59 3.23 -5.10
CA HIS A 130 3.58 3.42 -6.17
C HIS A 130 3.04 3.55 -7.59
N THR A 131 1.82 3.08 -7.87
CA THR A 131 1.34 2.88 -9.24
C THR A 131 0.10 3.70 -9.59
N GLY A 132 -0.18 4.75 -8.81
CA GLY A 132 -1.28 5.66 -9.06
C GLY A 132 -2.61 5.23 -8.45
N TRP A 133 -3.70 5.53 -9.10
CA TRP A 133 -5.04 5.34 -8.58
C TRP A 133 -6.03 4.93 -9.69
N THR A 134 -7.18 4.39 -9.28
CA THR A 134 -8.32 4.09 -10.16
C THR A 134 -9.62 4.15 -9.35
N ASP A 135 -10.73 4.45 -9.99
CA ASP A 135 -12.08 4.30 -9.47
C ASP A 135 -12.81 3.07 -10.04
N ASN A 136 -12.13 2.33 -10.93
CA ASN A 136 -12.65 1.10 -11.51
C ASN A 136 -12.35 -0.10 -10.59
N PHE A 137 -13.40 -0.60 -9.92
CA PHE A 137 -13.28 -1.72 -8.98
C PHE A 137 -12.76 -2.99 -9.64
N ASP A 138 -13.28 -3.34 -10.80
CA ASP A 138 -12.91 -4.60 -11.46
C ASP A 138 -11.47 -4.54 -12.01
N PHE A 139 -11.03 -3.38 -12.48
CA PHE A 139 -9.63 -3.15 -12.83
C PHE A 139 -8.72 -3.27 -11.59
N ALA A 140 -9.11 -2.67 -10.46
CA ALA A 140 -8.30 -2.70 -9.24
C ALA A 140 -8.00 -4.13 -8.75
N PHE A 141 -8.90 -5.07 -8.98
CA PHE A 141 -8.77 -6.46 -8.50
C PHE A 141 -8.63 -7.51 -9.62
N ALA A 142 -8.40 -7.10 -10.87
CA ALA A 142 -8.41 -7.99 -12.04
C ALA A 142 -7.45 -9.18 -11.92
N HIS A 143 -6.31 -9.00 -11.27
CA HIS A 143 -5.28 -10.03 -11.09
C HIS A 143 -4.83 -10.13 -9.63
N ARG A 144 -5.75 -9.93 -8.68
CA ARG A 144 -5.46 -9.96 -7.24
C ARG A 144 -4.91 -11.29 -6.72
N ASP A 145 -5.14 -12.37 -7.48
CA ASP A 145 -4.62 -13.71 -7.22
C ASP A 145 -3.18 -13.92 -7.71
N LYS A 146 -2.62 -12.91 -8.37
CA LYS A 146 -1.27 -12.93 -8.92
C LYS A 146 -0.40 -11.86 -8.29
N LEU A 147 0.91 -12.13 -8.28
CA LEU A 147 1.92 -11.17 -7.85
C LEU A 147 2.52 -10.48 -9.08
N CYS A 148 2.71 -9.18 -8.98
CA CYS A 148 3.36 -8.44 -10.04
C CYS A 148 4.85 -8.79 -10.12
N SER A 149 5.38 -8.86 -11.34
CA SER A 149 6.83 -8.87 -11.53
C SER A 149 7.43 -7.54 -11.10
N PRO A 150 8.63 -7.54 -10.47
CA PRO A 150 9.32 -6.29 -10.10
C PRO A 150 9.60 -5.34 -11.28
N PHE A 151 9.49 -5.86 -12.51
CA PHE A 151 9.64 -5.12 -13.78
C PHE A 151 8.31 -4.98 -14.53
N GLY A 152 7.19 -5.27 -13.86
CA GLY A 152 5.86 -5.10 -14.46
C GLY A 152 5.64 -3.64 -14.88
N LYS A 153 5.15 -3.45 -16.09
CA LYS A 153 4.83 -2.12 -16.60
C LYS A 153 3.75 -1.49 -15.72
N ARG A 154 3.96 -0.26 -15.35
CA ARG A 154 2.92 0.59 -14.80
C ARG A 154 1.94 0.93 -15.87
N VAL A 155 0.69 1.05 -15.51
CA VAL A 155 -0.32 1.48 -16.45
C VAL A 155 -1.39 2.26 -15.76
N HIS A 156 -1.81 3.27 -16.48
CA HIS A 156 -3.02 3.98 -16.24
C HIS A 156 -4.24 3.12 -16.43
N ASP A 157 -5.23 3.30 -15.57
CA ASP A 157 -6.59 2.99 -15.92
C ASP A 157 -7.08 4.09 -16.89
N PRO A 158 -7.34 3.76 -18.18
CA PRO A 158 -7.79 4.75 -19.15
C PRO A 158 -9.17 5.34 -18.82
N GLN A 159 -9.87 4.80 -17.83
CA GLN A 159 -11.16 5.30 -17.33
C GLN A 159 -10.99 6.16 -16.07
N ALA A 160 -9.79 6.28 -15.52
CA ALA A 160 -9.55 7.16 -14.40
C ALA A 160 -9.82 8.61 -14.82
N PRO A 161 -10.60 9.38 -14.04
CA PRO A 161 -10.97 10.74 -14.40
C PRO A 161 -9.79 11.73 -14.37
N TYR A 162 -8.62 11.26 -13.99
CA TYR A 162 -7.43 12.08 -13.84
C TYR A 162 -6.20 11.34 -14.34
N ASP A 163 -5.66 11.81 -15.45
CA ASP A 163 -4.43 11.32 -16.06
C ASP A 163 -3.23 11.92 -15.33
N ALA A 164 -2.91 11.37 -14.17
CA ALA A 164 -1.79 11.86 -13.35
C ALA A 164 -0.42 11.29 -13.79
N TYR A 165 -0.41 10.40 -14.79
CA TYR A 165 0.79 9.70 -15.21
C TYR A 165 0.95 9.70 -16.70
N ASP A 166 1.88 10.50 -17.19
CA ASP A 166 2.50 10.31 -18.50
C ASP A 166 3.66 9.32 -18.33
N GLU A 167 3.64 8.21 -19.07
CA GLU A 167 4.72 7.20 -19.03
C GLU A 167 6.10 7.79 -19.36
N SER A 168 6.15 8.83 -20.19
CA SER A 168 7.39 9.54 -20.56
C SER A 168 7.99 10.31 -19.38
N ASP A 169 7.15 10.98 -18.60
CA ASP A 169 7.56 11.78 -17.45
C ASP A 169 8.08 10.91 -16.28
N ASP A 170 7.48 9.74 -16.05
CA ASP A 170 7.89 8.90 -14.94
C ASP A 170 9.25 8.22 -15.18
N THR A 171 9.53 7.82 -16.41
CA THR A 171 10.81 7.21 -16.78
C THR A 171 11.95 8.21 -16.66
N GLU A 172 11.75 9.44 -17.12
CA GLU A 172 12.74 10.52 -16.99
C GLU A 172 12.90 11.04 -15.57
N ALA A 173 11.81 11.22 -14.85
CA ALA A 173 11.84 11.67 -13.45
C ALA A 173 12.54 10.65 -12.55
N ARG A 174 12.35 9.35 -12.79
CA ARG A 174 13.03 8.28 -12.04
C ARG A 174 14.49 8.14 -12.39
N ALA A 175 14.83 8.28 -13.65
CA ALA A 175 16.24 8.32 -14.08
C ALA A 175 16.97 9.51 -13.44
N LYS A 176 16.32 10.66 -13.33
CA LYS A 176 16.85 11.88 -12.70
C LYS A 176 16.88 11.78 -11.15
N SER A 177 15.91 11.11 -10.53
CA SER A 177 15.83 10.98 -9.06
C SER A 177 16.84 10.00 -8.46
N GLY A 178 17.55 9.25 -9.29
CA GLY A 178 18.51 8.24 -8.81
C GLY A 178 17.86 7.00 -8.18
N PHE A 179 16.54 6.87 -8.24
CA PHE A 179 15.82 5.74 -7.68
C PHE A 179 16.30 4.40 -8.25
N LEU A 180 16.68 4.39 -9.54
CA LEU A 180 17.29 3.21 -10.17
C LEU A 180 18.77 3.00 -9.82
N LYS A 181 19.48 4.03 -9.34
CA LYS A 181 20.89 3.91 -8.92
C LYS A 181 21.05 3.25 -7.56
N GLY A 182 20.02 3.23 -6.74
CA GLY A 182 20.02 2.60 -5.40
C GLY A 182 19.72 1.10 -5.40
N VAL A 183 19.19 0.55 -6.49
CA VAL A 183 18.80 -0.86 -6.59
C VAL A 183 19.95 -1.74 -7.11
N GLY A 184 21.05 -1.16 -7.53
CA GLY A 184 22.19 -1.85 -8.17
C GLY A 184 23.51 -1.73 -7.42
N ARG A 185 23.53 -1.51 -6.10
CA ARG A 185 24.76 -1.59 -5.29
C ARG A 185 24.55 -2.32 -3.98
#